data_4b5f4d4c0774342941bc3c8424fea408
#
_entry.id   4b5f4d4c0774342941bc3c8424fea408
#
_cell.length_a   1.000
_cell.length_b   1.000
_cell.length_c   1.000
_cell.angle_alpha   90.00
_cell.angle_beta   90.00
_cell.angle_gamma   90.00
#
_symmetry.space_group_name_H-M   'P 1'
#
loop_
_entity.id
_entity.type
_entity.pdbx_description
1 polymer ?
#
loop_
_entity_poly.entity_id
_entity_poly.type
_entity_poly.pdbx_seq_one_letter_code
_entity_poly.pdbx_strand_id
1 'polypeptide(L)'
;MERADLLSRVQDHIRRFELIPPGGEVTVLVSGGADSTCAWHVLRELGYRVSALHVNHGLRGEEADEDARFCRELMEAEIVDGRGGTTEVELREIRYGVATDRLRATGHTASDQVETVLYRLVTSGRATGIKPKREDGVVRPLLPIWRRETEAYCRAQGLDYRTDSTNRDTTRGLIRERILPLLREIHPAADDNLLRALEQRPTLQPALAELIGSTAGSKRLDLGNGVQLVREYDRAWLERGPVALEGAVRWGEWTIESELAGLKVRGWRPGDRLAGRRKKIQDVFVDAKIPRSEREAWPLVVRGDEVVAVPGVVEHPEVKAERVSG
;
A
#
# COMPACT_ATOMS: atom_id res chain seq x y z
N MET A 1 -5.35 4.47 19.80
CA MET A 1 -6.72 4.77 19.31
C MET A 1 -7.70 4.21 20.32
N GLU A 2 -8.62 5.02 20.80
CA GLU A 2 -9.62 4.56 21.74
C GLU A 2 -10.72 3.77 21.02
N ARG A 3 -11.22 2.69 21.66
CA ARG A 3 -12.34 1.86 21.14
C ARG A 3 -13.54 2.73 20.73
N ALA A 4 -13.86 3.74 21.54
CA ALA A 4 -14.98 4.64 21.30
C ALA A 4 -14.85 5.42 19.96
N ASP A 5 -13.66 5.84 19.60
CA ASP A 5 -13.38 6.54 18.33
C ASP A 5 -13.67 5.65 17.12
N LEU A 6 -13.18 4.41 17.11
CA LEU A 6 -13.43 3.45 16.03
C LEU A 6 -14.92 3.18 15.86
N LEU A 7 -15.64 2.90 16.96
CA LEU A 7 -17.08 2.65 16.92
C LEU A 7 -17.86 3.85 16.38
N SER A 8 -17.50 5.07 16.81
CA SER A 8 -18.13 6.32 16.33
C SER A 8 -17.94 6.49 14.81
N ARG A 9 -16.72 6.34 14.31
CA ARG A 9 -16.41 6.48 12.88
C ARG A 9 -17.15 5.45 12.02
N VAL A 10 -17.25 4.21 12.49
CA VAL A 10 -18.03 3.16 11.80
C VAL A 10 -19.52 3.51 11.81
N GLN A 11 -20.06 3.94 12.94
CA GLN A 11 -21.48 4.30 13.06
C GLN A 11 -21.83 5.49 12.17
N ASP A 12 -20.98 6.53 12.12
CA ASP A 12 -21.18 7.69 11.27
C ASP A 12 -21.14 7.32 9.78
N HIS A 13 -20.22 6.40 9.40
CA HIS A 13 -20.15 5.88 8.04
C HIS A 13 -21.41 5.09 7.66
N ILE A 14 -21.89 4.22 8.55
CA ILE A 14 -23.14 3.48 8.35
C ILE A 14 -24.32 4.44 8.15
N ARG A 15 -24.44 5.46 8.99
CA ARG A 15 -25.50 6.48 8.90
C ARG A 15 -25.40 7.29 7.61
N ARG A 16 -24.21 7.81 7.30
CA ARG A 16 -23.94 8.65 6.12
C ARG A 16 -24.35 7.99 4.81
N PHE A 17 -24.11 6.67 4.69
CA PHE A 17 -24.37 5.90 3.47
C PHE A 17 -25.59 4.97 3.57
N GLU A 18 -26.35 5.06 4.64
CA GLU A 18 -27.55 4.24 4.88
C GLU A 18 -27.27 2.75 4.64
N LEU A 19 -26.17 2.24 5.24
CA LEU A 19 -25.68 0.89 4.96
C LEU A 19 -26.54 -0.17 5.61
N ILE A 20 -26.90 0.03 6.88
CA ILE A 20 -27.69 -0.90 7.70
C ILE A 20 -28.73 -0.07 8.45
N PRO A 21 -30.02 -0.45 8.39
CA PRO A 21 -31.07 0.21 9.20
C PRO A 21 -30.75 0.11 10.71
N PRO A 22 -31.12 1.11 11.52
CA PRO A 22 -30.91 1.06 12.97
C PRO A 22 -31.46 -0.25 13.59
N GLY A 23 -30.63 -0.98 14.33
CA GLY A 23 -30.99 -2.28 14.90
C GLY A 23 -31.31 -3.37 13.88
N GLY A 24 -30.98 -3.15 12.61
CA GLY A 24 -31.24 -4.08 11.50
C GLY A 24 -30.42 -5.37 11.58
N GLU A 25 -30.79 -6.31 10.72
CA GLU A 25 -30.08 -7.58 10.56
C GLU A 25 -29.00 -7.46 9.48
N VAL A 26 -27.85 -8.09 9.71
CA VAL A 26 -26.74 -8.14 8.74
C VAL A 26 -25.94 -9.42 8.91
N THR A 27 -25.62 -10.06 7.80
CA THR A 27 -24.72 -11.23 7.76
C THR A 27 -23.33 -10.77 7.37
N VAL A 28 -22.33 -10.95 8.26
CA VAL A 28 -20.95 -10.63 7.95
C VAL A 28 -20.30 -11.81 7.23
N LEU A 29 -19.76 -11.54 6.03
CA LEU A 29 -18.96 -12.50 5.28
C LEU A 29 -17.56 -12.54 5.91
N VAL A 30 -17.30 -13.57 6.73
CA VAL A 30 -16.07 -13.68 7.51
C VAL A 30 -15.06 -14.60 6.84
N SER A 31 -13.78 -14.17 6.86
CA SER A 31 -12.64 -14.97 6.37
C SER A 31 -11.75 -15.51 7.50
N GLY A 32 -12.05 -15.14 8.76
CA GLY A 32 -11.19 -15.40 9.90
C GLY A 32 -10.08 -14.36 10.10
N GLY A 33 -9.79 -13.52 9.13
CA GLY A 33 -8.78 -12.45 9.26
C GLY A 33 -9.25 -11.27 10.11
N ALA A 34 -8.31 -10.45 10.60
CA ALA A 34 -8.55 -9.32 11.51
C ALA A 34 -9.66 -8.38 11.05
N ASP A 35 -9.68 -8.01 9.77
CA ASP A 35 -10.66 -7.07 9.23
C ASP A 35 -12.10 -7.62 9.31
N SER A 36 -12.32 -8.88 8.97
CA SER A 36 -13.63 -9.51 9.01
C SER A 36 -14.10 -9.82 10.45
N THR A 37 -13.16 -10.20 11.33
CA THR A 37 -13.42 -10.41 12.75
C THR A 37 -13.78 -9.10 13.44
N CYS A 38 -13.05 -8.03 13.13
CA CYS A 38 -13.36 -6.68 13.59
C CYS A 38 -14.75 -6.23 13.12
N ALA A 39 -15.09 -6.43 11.83
CA ALA A 39 -16.40 -6.07 11.29
C ALA A 39 -17.53 -6.76 12.03
N TRP A 40 -17.42 -8.08 12.25
CA TRP A 40 -18.40 -8.86 12.98
C TRP A 40 -18.58 -8.36 14.41
N HIS A 41 -17.50 -8.12 15.16
CA HIS A 41 -17.56 -7.69 16.54
C HIS A 41 -18.07 -6.24 16.68
N VAL A 42 -17.56 -5.30 15.87
CA VAL A 42 -17.96 -3.88 15.89
C VAL A 42 -19.44 -3.72 15.61
N LEU A 43 -20.00 -4.45 14.65
CA LEU A 43 -21.43 -4.35 14.35
C LEU A 43 -22.30 -4.87 15.50
N ARG A 44 -21.88 -5.90 16.22
CA ARG A 44 -22.56 -6.38 17.44
C ARG A 44 -22.51 -5.32 18.55
N GLU A 45 -21.35 -4.73 18.79
CA GLU A 45 -21.17 -3.65 19.76
C GLU A 45 -22.03 -2.42 19.47
N LEU A 46 -22.28 -2.15 18.18
CA LEU A 46 -23.17 -1.07 17.74
C LEU A 46 -24.67 -1.44 17.83
N GLY A 47 -25.01 -2.63 18.31
CA GLY A 47 -26.39 -3.08 18.55
C GLY A 47 -27.12 -3.62 17.33
N TYR A 48 -26.41 -3.99 16.25
CA TYR A 48 -27.02 -4.68 15.10
C TYR A 48 -27.23 -6.18 15.41
N ARG A 49 -28.21 -6.78 14.75
CA ARG A 49 -28.43 -8.24 14.78
C ARG A 49 -27.49 -8.88 13.75
N VAL A 50 -26.37 -9.42 14.23
CA VAL A 50 -25.27 -9.88 13.37
C VAL A 50 -25.25 -11.41 13.33
N SER A 51 -25.30 -11.97 12.13
CA SER A 51 -24.90 -13.34 11.84
C SER A 51 -23.57 -13.36 11.08
N ALA A 52 -22.88 -14.50 11.07
CA ALA A 52 -21.65 -14.69 10.34
C ALA A 52 -21.79 -15.81 9.31
N LEU A 53 -21.16 -15.66 8.16
CA LEU A 53 -21.09 -16.64 7.09
C LEU A 53 -19.67 -16.72 6.54
N HIS A 54 -19.11 -17.92 6.47
CA HIS A 54 -17.83 -18.20 5.87
C HIS A 54 -17.98 -19.02 4.58
N VAL A 55 -17.35 -18.59 3.50
CA VAL A 55 -17.32 -19.34 2.24
C VAL A 55 -15.99 -20.08 2.16
N ASN A 56 -16.01 -21.40 2.29
CA ASN A 56 -14.83 -22.24 2.16
C ASN A 56 -14.58 -22.55 0.68
N HIS A 57 -13.57 -21.90 0.11
CA HIS A 57 -13.18 -22.11 -1.29
C HIS A 57 -12.34 -23.38 -1.51
N GLY A 58 -11.83 -24.00 -0.45
CA GLY A 58 -11.04 -25.24 -0.52
C GLY A 58 -9.65 -25.13 -1.18
N LEU A 59 -9.19 -23.92 -1.52
CA LEU A 59 -7.96 -23.71 -2.29
C LEU A 59 -6.68 -24.11 -1.54
N ARG A 60 -6.73 -24.11 -0.21
CA ARG A 60 -5.59 -24.39 0.67
C ARG A 60 -5.70 -25.74 1.41
N GLY A 61 -6.59 -26.63 0.96
CA GLY A 61 -6.79 -27.93 1.61
C GLY A 61 -7.13 -27.80 3.09
N GLU A 62 -6.37 -28.46 3.97
CA GLU A 62 -6.59 -28.47 5.42
C GLU A 62 -6.61 -27.06 6.05
N GLU A 63 -5.80 -26.13 5.57
CA GLU A 63 -5.75 -24.76 6.09
C GLU A 63 -7.09 -24.02 5.84
N ALA A 64 -7.75 -24.26 4.70
CA ALA A 64 -9.08 -23.71 4.42
C ALA A 64 -10.15 -24.31 5.34
N ASP A 65 -10.04 -25.59 5.68
CA ASP A 65 -10.95 -26.25 6.62
C ASP A 65 -10.71 -25.80 8.07
N GLU A 66 -9.47 -25.46 8.43
CA GLU A 66 -9.14 -24.83 9.70
C GLU A 66 -9.71 -23.41 9.81
N ASP A 67 -9.63 -22.61 8.74
CA ASP A 67 -10.24 -21.27 8.69
C ASP A 67 -11.76 -21.37 8.87
N ALA A 68 -12.40 -22.33 8.23
CA ALA A 68 -13.82 -22.59 8.40
C ALA A 68 -14.18 -23.01 9.83
N ARG A 69 -13.37 -23.88 10.45
CA ARG A 69 -13.55 -24.27 11.87
C ARG A 69 -13.39 -23.07 12.80
N PHE A 70 -12.34 -22.29 12.62
CA PHE A 70 -12.09 -21.08 13.38
C PHE A 70 -13.28 -20.10 13.31
N CYS A 71 -13.79 -19.84 12.11
CA CYS A 71 -14.96 -18.97 11.93
C CYS A 71 -16.22 -19.52 12.61
N ARG A 72 -16.40 -20.84 12.59
CA ARG A 72 -17.53 -21.49 13.27
C ARG A 72 -17.41 -21.37 14.78
N GLU A 73 -16.24 -21.63 15.34
CA GLU A 73 -16.00 -21.63 16.79
C GLU A 73 -16.05 -20.22 17.39
N LEU A 74 -15.41 -19.24 16.74
CA LEU A 74 -15.34 -17.87 17.25
C LEU A 74 -16.63 -17.07 17.01
N MET A 75 -17.24 -17.23 15.83
CA MET A 75 -18.32 -16.34 15.36
C MET A 75 -19.65 -17.06 15.11
N GLU A 76 -19.73 -18.36 15.43
CA GLU A 76 -20.90 -19.21 15.10
C GLU A 76 -21.26 -19.14 13.60
N ALA A 77 -20.23 -19.03 12.74
CA ALA A 77 -20.44 -18.78 11.33
C ALA A 77 -21.10 -19.98 10.63
N GLU A 78 -22.10 -19.70 9.80
CA GLU A 78 -22.61 -20.59 8.78
C GLU A 78 -21.47 -20.88 7.78
N ILE A 79 -21.19 -22.15 7.48
CA ILE A 79 -20.15 -22.54 6.53
C ILE A 79 -20.78 -22.96 5.22
N VAL A 80 -20.44 -22.27 4.14
CA VAL A 80 -20.91 -22.57 2.79
C VAL A 80 -19.75 -23.11 1.95
N ASP A 81 -19.99 -24.18 1.20
CA ASP A 81 -19.03 -24.71 0.24
C ASP A 81 -18.96 -23.74 -0.97
N GLY A 82 -17.80 -23.16 -1.18
CA GLY A 82 -17.49 -22.21 -2.28
C GLY A 82 -16.46 -22.76 -3.26
N ARG A 83 -16.28 -24.08 -3.33
CA ARG A 83 -15.34 -24.71 -4.26
C ARG A 83 -15.80 -24.53 -5.69
N GLY A 84 -14.84 -24.52 -6.65
CA GLY A 84 -15.13 -24.44 -8.07
C GLY A 84 -14.58 -23.18 -8.78
N GLY A 85 -14.14 -22.17 -8.05
CA GLY A 85 -13.44 -21.00 -8.61
C GLY A 85 -11.92 -21.19 -8.58
N THR A 86 -11.24 -20.74 -9.63
CA THR A 86 -9.77 -20.79 -9.77
C THR A 86 -9.15 -19.39 -9.85
N THR A 87 -9.93 -18.40 -10.26
CA THR A 87 -9.49 -17.01 -10.39
C THR A 87 -10.05 -16.13 -9.28
N GLU A 88 -9.38 -15.03 -8.96
CA GLU A 88 -9.87 -14.04 -7.96
C GLU A 88 -11.29 -13.52 -8.31
N VAL A 89 -11.60 -13.40 -9.58
CA VAL A 89 -12.91 -12.95 -10.06
C VAL A 89 -13.99 -14.01 -9.74
N GLU A 90 -13.76 -15.27 -10.11
CA GLU A 90 -14.68 -16.38 -9.83
C GLU A 90 -14.92 -16.57 -8.32
N LEU A 91 -13.85 -16.56 -7.52
CA LEU A 91 -13.95 -16.68 -6.07
C LEU A 91 -14.74 -15.53 -5.45
N ARG A 92 -14.60 -14.34 -6.02
CA ARG A 92 -15.37 -13.17 -5.61
C ARG A 92 -16.85 -13.29 -5.99
N GLU A 93 -17.15 -13.79 -7.19
CA GLU A 93 -18.53 -14.04 -7.64
C GLU A 93 -19.21 -15.08 -6.77
N ILE A 94 -18.54 -16.19 -6.48
CA ILE A 94 -19.04 -17.23 -5.54
C ILE A 94 -19.34 -16.58 -4.18
N ARG A 95 -18.39 -15.82 -3.61
CA ARG A 95 -18.56 -15.17 -2.29
C ARG A 95 -19.74 -14.19 -2.27
N TYR A 96 -19.97 -13.47 -3.34
CA TYR A 96 -21.09 -12.52 -3.40
C TYR A 96 -22.39 -13.14 -3.90
N GLY A 97 -22.35 -14.36 -4.42
CA GLY A 97 -23.51 -15.14 -4.83
C GLY A 97 -24.23 -15.83 -3.67
N VAL A 98 -23.62 -15.93 -2.49
CA VAL A 98 -24.25 -16.58 -1.32
C VAL A 98 -25.11 -15.61 -0.55
N ALA A 99 -26.16 -16.12 0.12
CA ALA A 99 -27.06 -15.37 1.02
C ALA A 99 -27.56 -14.03 0.42
N THR A 100 -27.96 -14.07 -0.85
CA THR A 100 -28.45 -12.88 -1.59
C THR A 100 -29.83 -12.40 -1.12
N ASP A 101 -30.50 -13.18 -0.33
CA ASP A 101 -31.78 -12.90 0.33
C ASP A 101 -31.66 -11.99 1.56
N ARG A 102 -30.44 -11.70 2.02
CA ARG A 102 -30.16 -10.89 3.22
C ARG A 102 -29.09 -9.83 2.95
N LEU A 103 -29.06 -8.81 3.85
CA LEU A 103 -28.03 -7.78 3.83
C LEU A 103 -26.67 -8.40 4.26
N ARG A 104 -25.63 -8.20 3.48
CA ARG A 104 -24.30 -8.79 3.73
C ARG A 104 -23.27 -7.72 3.96
N ALA A 105 -22.44 -7.84 4.98
CA ALA A 105 -21.32 -6.96 5.24
C ALA A 105 -19.98 -7.64 4.96
N THR A 106 -19.01 -6.88 4.51
CA THR A 106 -17.64 -7.33 4.31
C THR A 106 -16.66 -6.45 5.06
N GLY A 107 -15.52 -7.03 5.49
CA GLY A 107 -14.46 -6.36 6.24
C GLY A 107 -13.53 -5.49 5.38
N HIS A 108 -13.99 -4.87 4.28
CA HIS A 108 -13.15 -3.97 3.50
C HIS A 108 -12.84 -2.69 4.27
N THR A 109 -11.58 -2.29 4.25
CA THR A 109 -10.99 -1.20 5.04
C THR A 109 -10.52 -0.03 4.16
N ALA A 110 -10.06 1.05 4.78
CA ALA A 110 -9.38 2.16 4.11
C ALA A 110 -8.12 1.69 3.37
N SER A 111 -7.42 0.69 3.90
CA SER A 111 -6.26 0.08 3.23
C SER A 111 -6.65 -0.58 1.90
N ASP A 112 -7.79 -1.29 1.86
CA ASP A 112 -8.31 -1.87 0.60
C ASP A 112 -8.76 -0.79 -0.39
N GLN A 113 -9.25 0.35 0.11
CA GLN A 113 -9.55 1.52 -0.73
C GLN A 113 -8.30 2.01 -1.46
N VAL A 114 -7.20 2.24 -0.73
CA VAL A 114 -5.93 2.71 -1.29
C VAL A 114 -5.41 1.72 -2.33
N GLU A 115 -5.37 0.43 -1.99
CA GLU A 115 -4.96 -0.64 -2.92
C GLU A 115 -5.81 -0.62 -4.21
N THR A 116 -7.12 -0.48 -4.07
CA THR A 116 -8.06 -0.46 -5.21
C THR A 116 -7.90 0.78 -6.07
N VAL A 117 -7.69 1.95 -5.46
CA VAL A 117 -7.44 3.20 -6.17
C VAL A 117 -6.19 3.12 -7.02
N LEU A 118 -5.08 2.68 -6.42
CA LEU A 118 -3.82 2.49 -7.15
C LEU A 118 -3.95 1.48 -8.28
N TYR A 119 -4.55 0.34 -8.01
CA TYR A 119 -4.78 -0.68 -9.03
C TYR A 119 -5.57 -0.12 -10.22
N ARG A 120 -6.70 0.55 -9.96
CA ARG A 120 -7.55 1.12 -11.01
C ARG A 120 -6.91 2.29 -11.73
N LEU A 121 -6.16 3.10 -11.02
CA LEU A 121 -5.42 4.21 -11.63
C LEU A 121 -4.41 3.69 -12.65
N VAL A 122 -3.65 2.66 -12.30
CA VAL A 122 -2.64 2.05 -13.18
C VAL A 122 -3.26 1.27 -14.34
N THR A 123 -4.35 0.53 -14.09
CA THR A 123 -4.94 -0.36 -15.10
C THR A 123 -5.94 0.31 -16.02
N SER A 124 -6.59 1.39 -15.58
CA SER A 124 -7.69 2.01 -16.33
C SER A 124 -7.69 3.55 -16.31
N GLY A 125 -6.68 4.18 -15.71
CA GLY A 125 -6.60 5.64 -15.55
C GLY A 125 -7.71 6.23 -14.66
N ARG A 126 -8.43 5.40 -13.92
CA ARG A 126 -9.56 5.85 -13.09
C ARG A 126 -9.21 5.80 -11.61
N ALA A 127 -9.16 6.94 -10.95
CA ALA A 127 -9.06 7.03 -9.50
C ALA A 127 -10.45 6.79 -8.87
N THR A 128 -10.90 5.55 -8.84
CA THR A 128 -12.18 5.16 -8.22
C THR A 128 -11.95 4.12 -7.13
N GLY A 129 -12.60 4.30 -6.00
CA GLY A 129 -12.50 3.38 -4.87
C GLY A 129 -13.61 2.31 -4.85
N ILE A 130 -13.67 1.63 -3.73
CA ILE A 130 -14.69 0.65 -3.41
C ILE A 130 -15.96 1.39 -2.97
N LYS A 131 -17.12 1.07 -3.55
CA LYS A 131 -18.41 1.66 -3.15
C LYS A 131 -18.78 1.21 -1.73
N PRO A 132 -19.28 2.08 -0.85
CA PRO A 132 -19.77 1.68 0.48
C PRO A 132 -20.88 0.64 0.44
N LYS A 133 -21.76 0.74 -0.55
CA LYS A 133 -22.90 -0.16 -0.79
C LYS A 133 -22.93 -0.61 -2.25
N ARG A 134 -23.21 -1.89 -2.48
CA ARG A 134 -23.48 -2.47 -3.80
C ARG A 134 -24.97 -2.66 -4.02
N GLU A 135 -25.38 -2.74 -5.26
CA GLU A 135 -26.77 -2.96 -5.66
C GLU A 135 -27.30 -4.33 -5.25
N ASP A 136 -26.42 -5.33 -5.12
CA ASP A 136 -26.73 -6.69 -4.69
C ASP A 136 -26.82 -6.87 -3.15
N GLY A 137 -26.89 -5.79 -2.39
CA GLY A 137 -27.05 -5.85 -0.93
C GLY A 137 -25.76 -6.10 -0.13
N VAL A 138 -24.57 -5.92 -0.72
CA VAL A 138 -23.32 -5.97 0.02
C VAL A 138 -22.93 -4.57 0.52
N VAL A 139 -22.66 -4.44 1.82
CA VAL A 139 -22.24 -3.19 2.49
C VAL A 139 -20.83 -3.31 3.08
N ARG A 140 -20.17 -2.18 3.31
CA ARG A 140 -18.78 -2.11 3.77
C ARG A 140 -18.61 -1.12 4.91
N PRO A 141 -18.96 -1.52 6.12
CA PRO A 141 -18.98 -0.62 7.28
C PRO A 141 -17.59 -0.12 7.68
N LEU A 142 -16.53 -0.91 7.44
CA LEU A 142 -15.16 -0.60 7.85
C LEU A 142 -14.34 0.22 6.84
N LEU A 143 -14.94 0.73 5.76
CA LEU A 143 -14.20 1.53 4.78
C LEU A 143 -13.49 2.77 5.34
N PRO A 144 -13.93 3.44 6.42
CA PRO A 144 -13.19 4.55 7.04
C PRO A 144 -12.07 4.10 7.99
N ILE A 145 -11.91 2.79 8.25
CA ILE A 145 -10.99 2.24 9.23
C ILE A 145 -9.79 1.61 8.54
N TRP A 146 -8.57 1.89 9.02
CA TRP A 146 -7.35 1.29 8.50
C TRP A 146 -7.15 -0.15 9.02
N ARG A 147 -6.50 -1.03 8.24
CA ARG A 147 -6.17 -2.40 8.67
C ARG A 147 -5.38 -2.45 9.97
N ARG A 148 -4.43 -1.54 10.18
CA ARG A 148 -3.70 -1.43 11.44
C ARG A 148 -4.63 -1.14 12.64
N GLU A 149 -5.75 -0.45 12.40
CA GLU A 149 -6.74 -0.14 13.43
C GLU A 149 -7.63 -1.36 13.73
N THR A 150 -8.02 -2.14 12.72
CA THR A 150 -8.77 -3.40 12.91
C THR A 150 -7.95 -4.42 13.70
N GLU A 151 -6.67 -4.59 13.37
CA GLU A 151 -5.75 -5.45 14.11
C GLU A 151 -5.55 -4.98 15.56
N ALA A 152 -5.36 -3.68 15.77
CA ALA A 152 -5.23 -3.09 17.12
C ALA A 152 -6.51 -3.27 17.93
N TYR A 153 -7.67 -3.12 17.29
CA TYR A 153 -8.97 -3.34 17.90
C TYR A 153 -9.14 -4.81 18.34
N CYS A 154 -8.87 -5.78 17.46
CA CYS A 154 -8.97 -7.20 17.79
C CYS A 154 -8.06 -7.54 18.98
N ARG A 155 -6.80 -7.10 18.96
CA ARG A 155 -5.89 -7.31 20.10
C ARG A 155 -6.41 -6.70 21.40
N ALA A 156 -6.93 -5.48 21.37
CA ALA A 156 -7.45 -4.80 22.56
C ALA A 156 -8.72 -5.44 23.11
N GLN A 157 -9.50 -6.13 22.26
CA GLN A 157 -10.72 -6.86 22.68
C GLN A 157 -10.46 -8.34 22.97
N GLY A 158 -9.21 -8.83 22.87
CA GLY A 158 -8.88 -10.24 23.07
C GLY A 158 -9.49 -11.16 22.02
N LEU A 159 -9.72 -10.66 20.81
CA LEU A 159 -10.28 -11.43 19.69
C LEU A 159 -9.15 -12.08 18.90
N ASP A 160 -9.16 -13.37 18.81
CA ASP A 160 -8.26 -14.11 17.94
C ASP A 160 -8.63 -13.88 16.48
N TYR A 161 -7.62 -13.91 15.60
CA TYR A 161 -7.79 -13.87 14.16
C TYR A 161 -6.63 -14.60 13.47
N ARG A 162 -6.90 -15.08 12.26
CA ARG A 162 -5.91 -15.80 11.45
C ARG A 162 -5.15 -14.81 10.53
N THR A 163 -3.88 -15.10 10.33
CA THR A 163 -3.05 -14.32 9.40
C THR A 163 -2.90 -15.11 8.10
N ASP A 164 -3.35 -14.52 6.98
CA ASP A 164 -3.26 -15.14 5.67
C ASP A 164 -1.83 -15.03 5.10
N SER A 165 -1.18 -16.16 4.85
CA SER A 165 0.18 -16.25 4.32
C SER A 165 0.26 -16.15 2.78
N THR A 166 -0.87 -16.29 2.07
CA THR A 166 -0.90 -16.54 0.61
C THR A 166 -1.12 -15.31 -0.27
N ASN A 167 -1.35 -14.14 0.30
CA ASN A 167 -1.68 -12.92 -0.46
C ASN A 167 -0.48 -12.22 -1.14
N ARG A 168 0.74 -12.78 -1.03
CA ARG A 168 1.97 -12.12 -1.53
C ARG A 168 2.10 -12.11 -3.05
N ASP A 169 1.64 -13.16 -3.71
CA ASP A 169 1.82 -13.35 -5.16
C ASP A 169 0.70 -12.72 -6.02
N THR A 170 -0.19 -11.95 -5.39
CA THR A 170 -1.26 -11.25 -6.10
C THR A 170 -0.86 -9.83 -6.47
N THR A 171 -1.52 -9.25 -7.50
CA THR A 171 -1.32 -7.82 -7.85
C THR A 171 -1.58 -6.89 -6.67
N ARG A 172 -2.53 -7.23 -5.79
CA ARG A 172 -2.79 -6.49 -4.55
C ARG A 172 -1.69 -6.67 -3.53
N GLY A 173 -1.13 -7.88 -3.41
CA GLY A 173 0.05 -8.15 -2.60
C GLY A 173 1.24 -7.30 -3.05
N LEU A 174 1.49 -7.21 -4.36
CA LEU A 174 2.52 -6.35 -4.95
C LEU A 174 2.32 -4.86 -4.56
N ILE A 175 1.08 -4.37 -4.66
CA ILE A 175 0.76 -2.99 -4.28
C ILE A 175 1.03 -2.77 -2.80
N ARG A 176 0.55 -3.67 -1.93
CA ARG A 176 0.66 -3.57 -0.48
C ARG A 176 2.09 -3.65 0.03
N GLU A 177 2.86 -4.62 -0.48
CA GLU A 177 4.16 -4.96 0.08
C GLU A 177 5.34 -4.22 -0.57
N ARG A 178 5.14 -3.69 -1.79
CA ARG A 178 6.23 -3.04 -2.52
C ARG A 178 5.90 -1.61 -2.93
N ILE A 179 4.74 -1.34 -3.49
CA ILE A 179 4.41 -0.02 -4.05
C ILE A 179 4.05 0.97 -2.93
N LEU A 180 3.14 0.62 -2.04
CA LEU A 180 2.73 1.50 -0.94
C LEU A 180 3.89 1.89 -0.01
N PRO A 181 4.81 0.99 0.38
CA PRO A 181 5.99 1.38 1.13
C PRO A 181 6.83 2.44 0.42
N LEU A 182 7.08 2.29 -0.90
CA LEU A 182 7.81 3.29 -1.68
C LEU A 182 7.08 4.64 -1.73
N LEU A 183 5.76 4.64 -1.86
CA LEU A 183 4.98 5.88 -1.83
C LEU A 183 5.05 6.58 -0.47
N ARG A 184 5.11 5.82 0.62
CA ARG A 184 5.29 6.36 1.97
C ARG A 184 6.69 6.93 2.19
N GLU A 185 7.72 6.41 1.50
CA GLU A 185 9.05 7.02 1.47
C GLU A 185 9.05 8.39 0.79
N ILE A 186 8.21 8.55 -0.26
CA ILE A 186 8.05 9.84 -0.94
C ILE A 186 7.34 10.84 -0.02
N HIS A 187 6.24 10.41 0.63
CA HIS A 187 5.46 11.25 1.51
C HIS A 187 4.75 10.42 2.59
N PRO A 188 4.97 10.73 3.90
CA PRO A 188 4.39 9.94 5.00
C PRO A 188 2.87 9.82 4.97
N ALA A 189 2.16 10.85 4.45
CA ALA A 189 0.71 10.84 4.30
C ALA A 189 0.24 10.37 2.90
N ALA A 190 1.01 9.55 2.18
CA ALA A 190 0.66 9.06 0.85
C ALA A 190 -0.70 8.35 0.83
N ASP A 191 -0.95 7.50 1.81
CA ASP A 191 -2.20 6.74 1.93
C ASP A 191 -3.42 7.69 2.09
N ASP A 192 -3.31 8.67 2.99
CA ASP A 192 -4.37 9.66 3.23
C ASP A 192 -4.58 10.58 2.02
N ASN A 193 -3.51 10.93 1.32
CA ASN A 193 -3.58 11.73 0.10
C ASN A 193 -4.29 10.98 -1.02
N LEU A 194 -4.03 9.68 -1.17
CA LEU A 194 -4.72 8.82 -2.13
C LEU A 194 -6.20 8.69 -1.81
N LEU A 195 -6.60 8.59 -0.54
CA LEU A 195 -8.02 8.58 -0.14
C LEU A 195 -8.69 9.93 -0.41
N ARG A 196 -8.03 11.05 -0.07
CA ARG A 196 -8.57 12.39 -0.36
C ARG A 196 -8.76 12.64 -1.86
N ALA A 197 -7.90 12.06 -2.69
CA ALA A 197 -8.04 12.13 -4.14
C ALA A 197 -9.35 11.49 -4.65
N LEU A 198 -9.92 10.51 -3.92
CA LEU A 198 -11.25 9.96 -4.23
C LEU A 198 -12.38 10.95 -4.00
N GLU A 199 -12.26 11.78 -2.96
CA GLU A 199 -13.31 12.75 -2.60
C GLU A 199 -13.31 13.94 -3.54
N GLN A 200 -12.15 14.30 -4.08
CA GLN A 200 -11.96 15.50 -4.89
C GLN A 200 -12.19 15.31 -6.40
N ARG A 201 -12.54 14.09 -6.88
CA ARG A 201 -12.49 13.76 -8.32
C ARG A 201 -11.17 14.27 -8.93
N PRO A 202 -10.03 13.61 -8.69
CA PRO A 202 -8.76 14.14 -9.15
C PRO A 202 -8.79 14.24 -10.67
N THR A 203 -8.68 15.43 -11.18
CA THR A 203 -8.12 15.67 -12.49
C THR A 203 -6.64 15.32 -12.37
N LEU A 204 -6.24 14.18 -12.92
CA LEU A 204 -4.81 13.89 -13.12
C LEU A 204 -4.19 15.14 -13.74
N GLN A 205 -3.09 15.62 -13.16
CA GLN A 205 -2.34 16.71 -13.80
C GLN A 205 -2.13 16.32 -15.27
N PRO A 206 -2.40 17.21 -16.23
CA PRO A 206 -2.32 16.88 -17.66
C PRO A 206 -1.04 16.18 -18.06
N ALA A 207 0.08 16.56 -17.45
CA ALA A 207 1.40 15.95 -17.67
C ALA A 207 1.45 14.46 -17.23
N LEU A 208 0.79 14.10 -16.13
CA LEU A 208 0.71 12.71 -15.63
C LEU A 208 -0.22 11.87 -16.50
N ALA A 209 -1.37 12.44 -16.89
CA ALA A 209 -2.31 11.78 -17.80
C ALA A 209 -1.66 11.51 -19.18
N GLU A 210 -0.92 12.47 -19.71
CA GLU A 210 -0.18 12.34 -20.96
C GLU A 210 0.95 11.29 -20.85
N LEU A 211 1.67 11.27 -19.74
CA LEU A 211 2.75 10.32 -19.52
C LEU A 211 2.20 8.89 -19.41
N ILE A 212 1.06 8.67 -18.74
CA ILE A 212 0.43 7.36 -18.59
C ILE A 212 -0.27 6.91 -19.88
N GLY A 213 -0.94 7.83 -20.58
CA GLY A 213 -1.76 7.53 -21.78
C GLY A 213 -0.98 7.36 -23.07
N SER A 214 0.29 7.79 -23.15
CA SER A 214 1.10 7.72 -24.36
C SER A 214 2.01 6.47 -24.33
N THR A 215 2.05 5.71 -25.40
CA THR A 215 2.98 4.59 -25.59
C THR A 215 4.20 4.94 -26.45
N ALA A 216 4.31 6.20 -26.93
CA ALA A 216 5.36 6.64 -27.84
C ALA A 216 6.52 7.31 -27.09
N GLY A 217 7.74 6.83 -27.36
CA GLY A 217 8.99 7.46 -26.91
C GLY A 217 9.26 7.36 -25.40
N SER A 218 10.27 8.11 -24.95
CA SER A 218 10.65 8.20 -23.54
C SER A 218 10.18 9.52 -22.97
N LYS A 219 9.58 9.52 -21.78
CA LYS A 219 9.14 10.71 -21.04
C LYS A 219 9.55 10.62 -19.57
N ARG A 220 9.83 11.79 -18.96
CA ARG A 220 10.14 11.92 -17.53
C ARG A 220 9.23 12.98 -16.93
N LEU A 221 8.71 12.69 -15.74
CA LEU A 221 7.91 13.60 -14.93
C LEU A 221 8.51 13.69 -13.54
N ASP A 222 8.83 14.91 -13.10
CA ASP A 222 9.28 15.17 -11.74
C ASP A 222 8.07 15.12 -10.78
N LEU A 223 8.16 14.26 -9.78
CA LEU A 223 7.13 14.11 -8.74
C LEU A 223 7.48 14.89 -7.45
N GLY A 224 8.59 15.63 -7.46
CA GLY A 224 9.12 16.32 -6.28
C GLY A 224 10.03 15.42 -5.43
N ASN A 225 10.74 16.01 -4.46
CA ASN A 225 11.66 15.33 -3.53
C ASN A 225 12.71 14.43 -4.24
N GLY A 226 13.11 14.80 -5.46
CA GLY A 226 14.08 14.04 -6.25
C GLY A 226 13.57 12.74 -6.85
N VAL A 227 12.28 12.47 -6.79
CA VAL A 227 11.66 11.31 -7.42
C VAL A 227 11.11 11.68 -8.78
N GLN A 228 11.47 10.93 -9.81
CA GLN A 228 10.98 11.08 -11.17
C GLN A 228 10.28 9.81 -11.61
N LEU A 229 9.10 9.95 -12.21
CA LEU A 229 8.49 8.88 -12.98
C LEU A 229 9.08 8.87 -14.38
N VAL A 230 9.74 7.81 -14.73
CA VAL A 230 10.35 7.59 -16.07
C VAL A 230 9.50 6.57 -16.81
N ARG A 231 9.18 6.87 -18.05
CA ARG A 231 8.53 5.96 -18.96
C ARG A 231 9.34 5.83 -20.23
N GLU A 232 9.60 4.61 -20.64
CA GLU A 232 10.22 4.25 -21.92
C GLU A 232 9.34 3.21 -22.61
N TYR A 233 8.66 3.61 -23.67
CA TYR A 233 7.69 2.80 -24.41
C TYR A 233 6.59 2.24 -23.49
N ASP A 234 6.54 0.93 -23.30
CA ASP A 234 5.58 0.18 -22.48
C ASP A 234 6.01 -0.02 -21.02
N ARG A 235 7.21 0.47 -20.64
CA ARG A 235 7.76 0.35 -19.29
C ARG A 235 7.73 1.68 -18.56
N ALA A 236 7.31 1.66 -17.30
CA ALA A 236 7.38 2.81 -16.41
C ALA A 236 7.99 2.39 -15.07
N TRP A 237 8.85 3.26 -14.51
CA TRP A 237 9.47 3.05 -13.20
C TRP A 237 9.72 4.39 -12.52
N LEU A 238 9.92 4.34 -11.21
CA LEU A 238 10.36 5.50 -10.45
C LEU A 238 11.89 5.53 -10.42
N GLU A 239 12.45 6.67 -10.82
CA GLU A 239 13.88 6.96 -10.72
C GLU A 239 14.07 8.06 -9.67
N ARG A 240 15.01 7.85 -8.76
CA ARG A 240 15.39 8.91 -7.83
C ARG A 240 16.35 9.87 -8.55
N GLY A 241 15.86 11.05 -8.85
CA GLY A 241 16.62 12.13 -9.46
C GLY A 241 17.59 12.82 -8.48
N PRO A 242 18.42 13.72 -8.96
CA PRO A 242 19.31 14.51 -8.11
C PRO A 242 18.51 15.44 -7.19
N VAL A 243 18.79 15.39 -5.89
CA VAL A 243 18.22 16.26 -4.86
C VAL A 243 19.26 17.34 -4.51
N ALA A 244 18.87 18.60 -4.46
CA ALA A 244 19.77 19.67 -4.00
C ALA A 244 20.17 19.40 -2.54
N LEU A 245 21.48 19.48 -2.26
CA LEU A 245 22.02 19.32 -0.91
C LEU A 245 22.16 20.72 -0.31
N GLU A 246 21.09 21.21 0.28
CA GLU A 246 21.00 22.47 1.01
C GLU A 246 20.79 22.16 2.49
N GLY A 247 21.89 22.11 3.27
CA GLY A 247 21.88 21.62 4.64
C GLY A 247 21.90 20.08 4.71
N ALA A 248 20.82 19.42 5.12
CA ALA A 248 20.73 17.98 5.30
C ALA A 248 19.76 17.34 4.31
N VAL A 249 20.15 16.20 3.71
CA VAL A 249 19.33 15.38 2.82
C VAL A 249 19.33 13.94 3.32
N ARG A 250 18.14 13.34 3.42
CA ARG A 250 18.00 11.90 3.68
C ARG A 250 17.88 11.14 2.36
N TRP A 251 18.78 10.14 2.18
CA TRP A 251 18.80 9.27 1.01
C TRP A 251 18.84 7.79 1.44
N GLY A 252 17.71 7.15 1.49
CA GLY A 252 17.58 5.81 2.02
C GLY A 252 18.00 5.75 3.51
N GLU A 253 19.00 4.91 3.79
CA GLU A 253 19.61 4.77 5.12
C GLU A 253 20.67 5.84 5.43
N TRP A 254 20.92 6.82 4.55
CA TRP A 254 21.94 7.82 4.70
C TRP A 254 21.34 9.19 5.06
N THR A 255 21.96 9.88 6.00
CA THR A 255 21.80 11.31 6.22
C THR A 255 23.08 11.99 5.73
N ILE A 256 22.93 12.92 4.79
CA ILE A 256 24.06 13.60 4.13
C ILE A 256 23.89 15.09 4.36
N GLU A 257 24.93 15.74 4.89
CA GLU A 257 24.90 17.15 5.26
C GLU A 257 26.08 17.88 4.59
N SER A 258 25.82 19.10 4.10
CA SER A 258 26.84 20.01 3.61
C SER A 258 26.33 21.46 3.60
N GLU A 259 27.22 22.40 3.88
CA GLU A 259 26.96 23.84 3.73
C GLU A 259 27.42 24.38 2.37
N LEU A 260 28.02 23.54 1.54
CA LEU A 260 28.47 23.94 0.21
C LEU A 260 27.30 24.09 -0.76
N ALA A 261 27.25 25.26 -1.39
CA ALA A 261 26.26 25.52 -2.44
C ALA A 261 26.53 24.71 -3.72
N GLY A 262 25.46 24.36 -4.43
CA GLY A 262 25.51 23.73 -5.75
C GLY A 262 25.82 22.23 -5.73
N LEU A 263 25.80 21.59 -4.55
CA LEU A 263 25.86 20.15 -4.43
C LEU A 263 24.49 19.52 -4.59
N LYS A 264 24.49 18.29 -5.13
CA LYS A 264 23.29 17.44 -5.24
C LYS A 264 23.60 16.03 -4.79
N VAL A 265 22.60 15.33 -4.28
CA VAL A 265 22.66 13.90 -3.99
C VAL A 265 21.87 13.15 -5.05
N ARG A 266 22.45 12.11 -5.64
CA ARG A 266 21.77 11.21 -6.58
C ARG A 266 22.31 9.78 -6.51
N GLY A 267 21.61 8.85 -7.10
CA GLY A 267 22.10 7.49 -7.31
C GLY A 267 23.23 7.39 -8.33
N TRP A 268 23.93 6.26 -8.32
CA TRP A 268 24.97 5.95 -9.29
C TRP A 268 24.42 5.80 -10.71
N ARG A 269 25.26 6.21 -11.69
CA ARG A 269 24.99 6.03 -13.12
C ARG A 269 26.20 5.39 -13.80
N PRO A 270 25.98 4.52 -14.82
CA PRO A 270 27.10 4.05 -15.64
C PRO A 270 27.88 5.21 -16.24
N GLY A 271 29.20 5.20 -16.09
CA GLY A 271 30.08 6.24 -16.59
C GLY A 271 30.50 7.29 -15.55
N ASP A 272 29.90 7.32 -14.36
CA ASP A 272 30.30 8.24 -13.28
C ASP A 272 31.77 8.09 -12.91
N ARG A 273 32.42 9.24 -12.67
CA ARG A 273 33.83 9.33 -12.28
C ARG A 273 34.00 10.23 -11.07
N LEU A 274 35.00 9.89 -10.26
CA LEU A 274 35.36 10.69 -9.10
C LEU A 274 36.04 12.00 -9.55
N ALA A 275 35.63 13.13 -8.97
CA ALA A 275 36.19 14.45 -9.24
C ALA A 275 37.71 14.46 -9.03
N GLY A 276 38.44 15.09 -9.96
CA GLY A 276 39.91 15.15 -9.93
C GLY A 276 40.63 13.83 -10.13
N ARG A 277 39.93 12.71 -10.40
CA ARG A 277 40.53 11.39 -10.62
C ARG A 277 39.93 10.71 -11.86
N ARG A 278 40.75 9.92 -12.59
CA ARG A 278 40.26 9.13 -13.74
C ARG A 278 39.48 7.87 -13.34
N LYS A 279 39.37 7.60 -12.04
CA LYS A 279 38.76 6.35 -11.52
C LYS A 279 37.24 6.38 -11.67
N LYS A 280 36.68 5.30 -12.23
CA LYS A 280 35.22 5.15 -12.35
C LYS A 280 34.61 4.82 -10.99
N ILE A 281 33.42 5.29 -10.72
CA ILE A 281 32.69 4.98 -9.46
C ILE A 281 32.40 3.48 -9.34
N GLN A 282 32.20 2.79 -10.46
CA GLN A 282 32.07 1.33 -10.45
C GLN A 282 33.29 0.64 -9.84
N ASP A 283 34.51 1.12 -10.14
CA ASP A 283 35.75 0.55 -9.61
C ASP A 283 35.90 0.90 -8.12
N VAL A 284 35.43 2.09 -7.70
CA VAL A 284 35.36 2.50 -6.29
C VAL A 284 34.47 1.54 -5.49
N PHE A 285 33.31 1.19 -6.03
CA PHE A 285 32.40 0.24 -5.37
C PHE A 285 32.96 -1.17 -5.29
N VAL A 286 33.70 -1.61 -6.32
CA VAL A 286 34.37 -2.92 -6.33
C VAL A 286 35.46 -2.97 -5.25
N ASP A 287 36.32 -1.96 -5.17
CA ASP A 287 37.39 -1.87 -4.19
C ASP A 287 36.87 -1.80 -2.75
N ALA A 288 35.75 -1.10 -2.55
CA ALA A 288 35.05 -1.01 -1.27
C ALA A 288 34.20 -2.24 -0.94
N LYS A 289 34.20 -3.27 -1.82
CA LYS A 289 33.40 -4.51 -1.68
C LYS A 289 31.90 -4.30 -1.51
N ILE A 290 31.35 -3.23 -2.11
CA ILE A 290 29.91 -2.96 -2.09
C ILE A 290 29.19 -3.95 -3.01
N PRO A 291 28.21 -4.72 -2.49
CA PRO A 291 27.42 -5.67 -3.29
C PRO A 291 26.76 -5.00 -4.49
N ARG A 292 26.68 -5.71 -5.61
CA ARG A 292 26.08 -5.16 -6.84
C ARG A 292 24.63 -4.71 -6.65
N SER A 293 23.88 -5.42 -5.82
CA SER A 293 22.48 -5.11 -5.48
C SER A 293 22.30 -3.80 -4.69
N GLU A 294 23.33 -3.32 -4.01
CA GLU A 294 23.25 -2.08 -3.22
C GLU A 294 23.71 -0.83 -4.02
N ARG A 295 24.47 -1.03 -5.11
CA ARG A 295 25.13 0.08 -5.84
C ARG A 295 24.14 1.05 -6.45
N GLU A 296 23.00 0.60 -6.95
CA GLU A 296 21.99 1.46 -7.58
C GLU A 296 21.32 2.41 -6.58
N ALA A 297 21.16 1.95 -5.33
CA ALA A 297 20.58 2.74 -4.25
C ALA A 297 21.60 3.62 -3.51
N TRP A 298 22.92 3.39 -3.74
CA TRP A 298 23.98 4.09 -3.03
C TRP A 298 24.04 5.57 -3.40
N PRO A 299 24.03 6.50 -2.42
CA PRO A 299 24.08 7.93 -2.70
C PRO A 299 25.44 8.36 -3.22
N LEU A 300 25.44 9.26 -4.18
CA LEU A 300 26.62 10.00 -4.63
C LEU A 300 26.36 11.49 -4.41
N VAL A 301 27.34 12.19 -3.86
CA VAL A 301 27.31 13.66 -3.82
C VAL A 301 28.02 14.19 -5.06
N VAL A 302 27.33 15.01 -5.84
CA VAL A 302 27.81 15.51 -7.12
C VAL A 302 27.80 17.03 -7.19
N ARG A 303 28.76 17.60 -7.93
CA ARG A 303 28.74 19.00 -8.36
C ARG A 303 28.74 19.03 -9.89
N GLY A 304 27.64 19.46 -10.48
CA GLY A 304 27.40 19.25 -11.90
C GLY A 304 27.36 17.75 -12.23
N ASP A 305 28.24 17.31 -13.12
CA ASP A 305 28.37 15.90 -13.53
C ASP A 305 29.46 15.12 -12.77
N GLU A 306 30.26 15.80 -11.94
CA GLU A 306 31.36 15.18 -11.22
C GLU A 306 30.97 14.69 -9.84
N VAL A 307 31.38 13.49 -9.48
CA VAL A 307 31.17 12.91 -8.14
C VAL A 307 32.24 13.43 -7.18
N VAL A 308 31.83 14.21 -6.17
CA VAL A 308 32.77 14.78 -5.18
C VAL A 308 32.89 13.94 -3.92
N ALA A 309 31.85 13.16 -3.56
CA ALA A 309 31.92 12.22 -2.46
C ALA A 309 31.07 10.97 -2.72
N VAL A 310 31.50 9.86 -2.13
CA VAL A 310 30.76 8.59 -2.10
C VAL A 310 30.58 8.23 -0.61
N PRO A 311 29.44 8.53 -0.01
CA PRO A 311 29.18 8.31 1.40
C PRO A 311 29.66 6.96 1.92
N GLY A 312 30.43 6.96 2.99
CA GLY A 312 31.03 5.75 3.58
C GLY A 312 32.20 5.12 2.81
N VAL A 313 32.62 5.71 1.66
CA VAL A 313 33.72 5.16 0.82
C VAL A 313 34.74 6.22 0.43
N VAL A 314 34.29 7.36 -0.06
CA VAL A 314 35.14 8.49 -0.43
C VAL A 314 34.60 9.73 0.26
N GLU A 315 35.34 10.19 1.25
CA GLU A 315 34.99 11.36 2.03
C GLU A 315 35.37 12.66 1.32
N HIS A 316 34.59 13.72 1.58
CA HIS A 316 34.90 15.09 1.22
C HIS A 316 34.90 15.92 2.51
N PRO A 317 35.89 16.83 2.73
CA PRO A 317 36.04 17.55 4.00
C PRO A 317 34.79 18.33 4.46
N GLU A 318 33.98 18.78 3.51
CA GLU A 318 32.79 19.62 3.75
C GLU A 318 31.46 18.84 3.55
N VAL A 319 31.52 17.51 3.44
CA VAL A 319 30.34 16.64 3.34
C VAL A 319 30.40 15.63 4.48
N LYS A 320 29.42 15.69 5.35
CA LYS A 320 29.21 14.67 6.40
C LYS A 320 28.15 13.68 5.93
N ALA A 321 28.43 12.40 6.12
CA ALA A 321 27.49 11.36 5.74
C ALA A 321 27.47 10.27 6.82
N GLU A 322 26.30 9.99 7.36
CA GLU A 322 26.07 8.97 8.37
C GLU A 322 25.05 7.95 7.89
N ARG A 323 25.33 6.67 8.11
CA ARG A 323 24.37 5.60 7.85
C ARG A 323 23.51 5.40 9.10
N VAL A 324 22.22 5.71 9.00
CA VAL A 324 21.26 5.53 10.09
C VAL A 324 20.86 4.06 10.12
N SER A 325 21.29 3.33 11.14
CA SER A 325 20.84 1.96 11.41
C SER A 325 19.34 2.01 11.73
N GLY A 326 18.52 1.31 10.92
CA GLY A 326 17.08 1.18 11.11
C GLY A 326 16.72 0.22 12.23
#